data_7a773fc4415e0fc690958af1974c9942
#
_entry.id   7a773fc4415e0fc690958af1974c9942
#
_cell.length_a   1.000
_cell.length_b   1.000
_cell.length_c   1.000
_cell.angle_alpha   90.00
_cell.angle_beta   90.00
_cell.angle_gamma   90.00
#
_symmetry.space_group_name_H-M   'P 1'
#
loop_
_entity.id
_entity.type
_entity.pdbx_description
1 polymer ?
#
loop_
_entity_poly.entity_id
_entity_poly.type
_entity_poly.pdbx_seq_one_letter_code
_entity_poly.pdbx_strand_id
1 'polypeptide(L)' 'MKNQARNILSSLSKNLNGYESTSWLKSENELLGGKTPAELILEGNACSVEKILNEEIKRIKSKKKNG' A
#
# COMPACT_ATOMS: atom_id res chain seq x y z
N MET A 1 6.83 16.35 12.18
CA MET A 1 7.24 15.41 11.39
C MET A 1 6.17 14.61 10.86
N LYS A 2 6.18 14.30 9.61
CA LYS A 2 5.15 13.56 9.08
C LYS A 2 5.41 12.14 9.17
N ASN A 3 4.48 11.35 9.53
CA ASN A 3 4.65 9.93 9.63
C ASN A 3 3.80 9.24 8.58
N GLN A 4 4.04 9.61 7.34
CA GLN A 4 3.27 9.01 6.25
C GLN A 4 3.41 7.51 6.18
N ALA A 5 4.61 7.00 6.45
CA ALA A 5 4.81 5.55 6.40
C ALA A 5 3.94 4.88 7.47
N ARG A 6 3.87 5.49 8.65
CA ARG A 6 3.06 4.92 9.71
C ARG A 6 1.58 4.97 9.34
N ASN A 7 1.14 6.05 8.71
CA ASN A 7 -0.24 6.16 8.28
C ASN A 7 -0.58 5.10 7.26
N ILE A 8 0.34 4.85 6.33
CA ILE A 8 0.14 3.83 5.32
C ILE A 8 0.01 2.47 5.97
N LEU A 9 0.93 2.15 6.87
CA LEU A 9 0.90 0.85 7.54
C LEU A 9 -0.36 0.68 8.39
N SER A 10 -0.79 1.75 9.02
CA SER A 10 -1.99 1.72 9.84
C SER A 10 -3.22 1.44 8.97
N SER A 11 -3.31 2.11 7.82
CA SER A 11 -4.42 1.90 6.90
C SER A 11 -4.43 0.49 6.37
N LEU A 12 -3.26 -0.05 6.04
CA LEU A 12 -3.18 -1.40 5.54
C LEU A 12 -3.61 -2.38 6.63
N SER A 13 -3.17 -2.14 7.85
CA SER A 13 -3.49 -3.02 8.95
C SER A 13 -4.97 -3.04 9.24
N LYS A 14 -5.64 -1.91 9.07
CA LYS A 14 -7.06 -1.84 9.31
C LYS A 14 -7.89 -2.51 8.23
N ASN A 15 -7.40 -2.50 7.03
CA ASN A 15 -8.17 -3.00 5.88
C ASN A 15 -7.73 -4.34 5.34
N LEU A 16 -6.48 -4.71 5.57
CA LEU A 16 -5.93 -5.96 5.05
C LEU A 16 -5.25 -6.70 6.19
N ASN A 17 -5.10 -8.02 6.05
CA ASN A 17 -4.40 -8.76 7.09
C ASN A 17 -2.90 -8.59 6.88
N GLY A 18 -2.10 -9.14 7.79
CA GLY A 18 -0.66 -8.99 7.74
C GLY A 18 -0.04 -9.53 6.48
N TYR A 19 -0.51 -10.67 6.03
CA TYR A 19 0.02 -11.30 4.83
C TYR A 19 -0.26 -10.43 3.60
N GLU A 20 -1.49 -9.95 3.49
CA GLU A 20 -1.87 -9.13 2.34
C GLU A 20 -1.13 -7.80 2.34
N SER A 21 -0.97 -7.20 3.50
CA SER A 21 -0.27 -5.93 3.62
C SER A 21 1.19 -6.09 3.19
N THR A 22 1.84 -7.12 3.69
CA THR A 22 3.24 -7.36 3.38
C THR A 22 3.40 -7.68 1.90
N SER A 23 2.53 -8.50 1.37
CA SER A 23 2.59 -8.87 -0.03
C SER A 23 2.44 -7.64 -0.92
N TRP A 24 1.49 -6.77 -0.58
CA TRP A 24 1.29 -5.55 -1.35
C TRP A 24 2.52 -4.64 -1.30
N LEU A 25 3.10 -4.50 -0.12
CA LEU A 25 4.26 -3.64 0.03
C LEU A 25 5.47 -4.13 -0.75
N LYS A 26 5.57 -5.42 -0.96
CA LYS A 26 6.71 -5.98 -1.69
C LYS A 26 6.45 -6.20 -3.16
N SER A 27 5.25 -5.96 -3.62
CA SER A 27 4.92 -6.17 -5.03
C SER A 27 5.13 -4.90 -5.84
N GLU A 28 5.59 -5.06 -7.06
CA GLU A 28 5.75 -3.93 -7.93
C GLU A 28 4.37 -3.40 -8.28
N ASN A 29 4.25 -2.11 -8.41
CA ASN A 29 2.97 -1.49 -8.66
C ASN A 29 3.06 -0.56 -9.87
N GLU A 30 2.18 -0.77 -10.83
CA GLU A 30 2.18 0.04 -12.02
C GLU A 30 1.91 1.51 -11.73
N LEU A 31 1.10 1.77 -10.73
CA LEU A 31 0.78 3.14 -10.37
C LEU A 31 1.98 3.86 -9.79
N LEU A 32 2.99 3.09 -9.40
CA LEU A 32 4.21 3.66 -8.85
C LEU A 32 5.38 3.52 -9.81
N GLY A 33 5.07 3.36 -11.08
CA GLY A 33 6.12 3.27 -12.08
C GLY A 33 6.90 1.97 -12.02
N GLY A 34 6.28 0.92 -11.52
CA GLY A 34 6.95 -0.38 -11.44
C GLY A 34 7.76 -0.58 -10.17
N LYS A 35 7.71 0.38 -9.25
CA LYS A 35 8.43 0.22 -8.01
C LYS A 35 7.52 -0.36 -6.95
N THR A 36 8.10 -0.93 -5.92
CA THR A 36 7.29 -1.46 -4.85
C THR A 36 6.96 -0.32 -3.88
N PRO A 37 5.81 -0.39 -3.21
CA PRO A 37 5.48 0.61 -2.22
C PRO A 37 6.54 0.74 -1.13
N ALA A 38 7.14 -0.39 -0.72
CA ALA A 38 8.16 -0.37 0.31
C ALA A 38 9.37 0.44 -0.15
N GLU A 39 9.76 0.31 -1.42
CA GLU A 39 10.89 1.05 -1.93
C GLU A 39 10.64 2.54 -1.87
N LEU A 40 9.46 2.97 -2.25
CA LEU A 40 9.13 4.38 -2.24
C LEU A 40 9.11 4.93 -0.83
N ILE A 41 8.62 4.16 0.12
CA ILE A 41 8.60 4.59 1.50
C ILE A 41 10.04 4.77 1.99
N LEU A 42 10.92 3.85 1.65
CA LEU A 42 12.31 3.94 2.07
C LEU A 42 13.04 5.10 1.40
N GLU A 43 12.63 5.46 0.21
CA GLU A 43 13.25 6.57 -0.49
C GLU A 43 12.73 7.92 -0.03
N GLY A 44 11.74 7.94 0.84
CA GLY A 44 11.17 9.20 1.27
C GLY A 44 9.99 9.64 0.42
N ASN A 45 9.48 8.74 -0.43
CA ASN A 45 8.36 9.07 -1.30
C ASN A 45 7.07 8.41 -0.84
N ALA A 46 6.87 8.32 0.46
CA ALA A 46 5.66 7.73 0.99
C ALA A 46 4.41 8.47 0.53
N CYS A 47 4.55 9.72 0.19
CA CYS A 47 3.44 10.51 -0.30
C CYS A 47 2.82 9.88 -1.55
N SER A 48 3.66 9.39 -2.46
CA SER A 48 3.17 8.75 -3.67
C SER A 48 2.37 7.50 -3.33
N VAL A 49 2.83 6.75 -2.34
CA VAL A 49 2.15 5.54 -1.92
C VAL A 49 0.80 5.91 -1.31
N GLU A 50 0.79 6.94 -0.49
CA GLU A 50 -0.43 7.37 0.16
C GLU A 50 -1.49 7.78 -0.85
N LYS A 51 -1.10 8.41 -1.93
CA LYS A 51 -2.04 8.86 -2.93
C LYS A 51 -2.81 7.73 -3.58
N ILE A 52 -2.19 6.59 -3.76
CA ILE A 52 -2.85 5.47 -4.42
C ILE A 52 -3.40 4.46 -3.43
N LEU A 53 -3.10 4.65 -2.16
CA LEU A 53 -3.42 3.64 -1.15
C LEU A 53 -4.89 3.27 -1.11
N ASN A 54 -5.77 4.25 -1.08
CA ASN A 54 -7.20 3.96 -1.00
C ASN A 54 -7.68 3.17 -2.20
N GLU A 55 -7.22 3.53 -3.37
CA GLU A 55 -7.63 2.81 -4.57
C GLU A 55 -7.11 1.40 -4.58
N GLU A 56 -5.88 1.21 -4.11
CA GLU A 56 -5.30 -0.12 -4.06
C GLU A 56 -6.04 -1.00 -3.06
N ILE A 57 -6.39 -0.44 -1.92
CA ILE A 57 -7.13 -1.19 -0.91
C ILE A 57 -8.48 -1.61 -1.47
N LYS A 58 -9.17 -0.71 -2.16
CA LYS A 58 -10.45 -1.03 -2.76
C LYS A 58 -10.31 -2.15 -3.79
N ARG A 59 -9.25 -2.10 -4.57
CA ARG A 59 -9.04 -3.09 -5.59
C ARG A 59 -8.79 -4.47 -4.98
N ILE A 60 -7.98 -4.52 -3.94
CA ILE A 60 -7.66 -5.78 -3.28
C ILE A 60 -8.91 -6.36 -2.63
N LYS A 61 -9.67 -5.51 -1.93
CA LYS A 61 -10.88 -5.99 -1.28
C LYS A 61 -11.92 -6.45 -2.29
N SER A 62 -11.98 -5.77 -3.42
CA SER A 62 -12.90 -6.14 -4.46
C SER A 62 -12.57 -7.51 -5.03
N LYS A 63 -11.27 -7.79 -5.18
CA LYS A 63 -10.89 -9.07 -5.68
C LYS A 63 -11.21 -10.17 -4.72
N LYS A 64 -11.16 -9.90 -3.45
CA LYS A 64 -11.37 -10.95 -2.53
C LYS A 64 -12.81 -11.22 -2.39
N LYS A 65 -13.73 -10.42 -2.91
CA LYS A 65 -14.95 -10.64 -2.64
C LYS A 65 -15.38 -11.85 -3.17
N ASN A 66 -15.74 -12.32 -3.67
CA ASN A 66 -16.13 -13.38 -4.24
C ASN A 66 -16.43 -14.35 -3.55
N GLY A 67 -16.44 -14.38 -3.14
CA GLY A 67 -16.75 -15.38 -2.53
C GLY A 67 -16.94 -16.15 -2.55
#